data_60131ad9957b390e87394424a6bd4f4b
#
_entry.id   60131ad9957b390e87394424a6bd4f4b
#
_cell.length_a   1.000
_cell.length_b   1.000
_cell.length_c   1.000
_cell.angle_alpha   90.00
_cell.angle_beta   90.00
_cell.angle_gamma   90.00
#
_symmetry.space_group_name_H-M   'P 1'
#
loop_
_entity.id
_entity.type
_entity.pdbx_description
1 polymer ?
#
loop_
_entity_poly.entity_id
_entity_poly.type
_entity_poly.pdbx_seq_one_letter_code
_entity_poly.pdbx_strand_id
1 'polypeptide(L)'
;GKTYYYKIRPYVTYSEGTFYGDFSNYKSCQVTINGTKVKSATSKKKRTNTIIWEKNSEADGYIIYYSKKIDGSYKKLKTYNSRNKLTYTHKKLTNGVAYYYKIHAYKNYKGKKLLGEMSPFEKYCDYFTYKNESYESRCKRIFGKKYYKKYKNAKQASKHVTTVAVKVWDKQGGRKFKRKFYLTVNKGIAPSVKEMFKEIYKSKERFPIHEMGCYNWRGNSSTSEHCLGLAFDINSNENYMIDGKKVLAGSFWKPKKNKYSIPLKCKLVKILEKYGFERGLWGSRRDYMHFSYFGT
;
A
#
# COMPACT_ATOMS: atom_id res chain seq x y z
N GLY A 1 13.63 13.15 32.78
CA GLY A 1 14.65 13.63 32.23
C GLY A 1 15.40 14.89 32.67
N LYS A 2 16.60 14.71 33.24
CA LYS A 2 17.54 15.83 33.40
C LYS A 2 18.18 16.10 32.04
N THR A 3 18.38 17.36 31.69
CA THR A 3 19.19 17.79 30.56
C THR A 3 20.63 17.94 31.00
N TYR A 4 21.55 17.38 30.28
CA TYR A 4 22.98 17.52 30.48
C TYR A 4 23.58 18.27 29.31
N TYR A 5 24.55 19.15 29.61
CA TYR A 5 25.24 19.96 28.64
C TYR A 5 26.70 19.54 28.61
N TYR A 6 27.23 19.30 27.43
CA TYR A 6 28.58 18.82 27.23
C TYR A 6 29.37 19.83 26.38
N LYS A 7 30.59 20.11 26.80
CA LYS A 7 31.60 20.80 26.03
C LYS A 7 32.86 19.95 26.03
N ILE A 8 33.61 20.00 24.96
CA ILE A 8 34.93 19.38 24.84
C ILE A 8 35.95 20.46 24.55
N ARG A 9 37.19 20.25 24.99
CA ARG A 9 38.34 21.06 24.58
C ARG A 9 39.51 20.14 24.26
N PRO A 10 40.33 20.48 23.25
CA PRO A 10 41.59 19.77 22.99
C PRO A 10 42.60 20.13 24.05
N TYR A 11 43.55 19.28 24.26
CA TYR A 11 44.73 19.55 25.07
C TYR A 11 45.95 18.92 24.42
N VAL A 12 47.14 19.48 24.76
CA VAL A 12 48.44 18.91 24.41
C VAL A 12 49.30 18.92 25.68
N THR A 13 50.05 17.86 25.91
CA THR A 13 50.97 17.72 27.04
C THR A 13 52.39 17.72 26.55
N TYR A 14 53.23 18.59 27.12
CA TYR A 14 54.67 18.65 26.97
C TYR A 14 55.35 18.37 28.30
N SER A 15 56.70 18.33 28.31
CA SER A 15 57.48 18.19 29.52
C SER A 15 57.21 19.27 30.56
N GLU A 16 56.87 20.50 30.08
CA GLU A 16 56.59 21.66 30.92
C GLU A 16 55.16 21.79 31.41
N GLY A 17 54.24 20.88 30.96
CA GLY A 17 52.84 20.90 31.42
C GLY A 17 51.82 20.60 30.32
N THR A 18 50.56 20.68 30.72
CA THR A 18 49.41 20.46 29.82
C THR A 18 48.77 21.80 29.46
N PHE A 19 48.66 22.05 28.17
CA PHE A 19 48.03 23.24 27.58
C PHE A 19 46.69 22.86 26.95
N TYR A 20 45.69 23.69 27.22
CA TYR A 20 44.33 23.45 26.80
C TYR A 20 43.88 24.47 25.78
N GLY A 21 43.27 24.02 24.70
CA GLY A 21 42.58 24.86 23.72
C GLY A 21 41.21 25.35 24.25
N ASP A 22 40.52 26.09 23.41
CA ASP A 22 39.19 26.60 23.74
C ASP A 22 38.15 25.50 23.85
N PHE A 23 37.13 25.75 24.67
CA PHE A 23 35.96 24.84 24.72
C PHE A 23 35.14 24.96 23.44
N SER A 24 34.65 23.83 22.93
CA SER A 24 33.65 23.79 21.90
C SER A 24 32.34 24.45 22.33
N ASN A 25 31.49 24.80 21.40
CA ASN A 25 30.08 25.04 21.68
C ASN A 25 29.49 23.84 22.44
N TYR A 26 28.52 24.08 23.30
CA TYR A 26 27.88 23.00 24.03
C TYR A 26 26.91 22.21 23.14
N LYS A 27 26.79 20.91 23.40
CA LYS A 27 25.70 20.07 22.99
C LYS A 27 24.93 19.62 24.21
N SER A 28 23.61 19.50 24.09
CA SER A 28 22.77 19.04 25.19
C SER A 28 22.12 17.69 24.86
N CYS A 29 21.94 16.90 25.89
CA CYS A 29 21.23 15.63 25.83
C CYS A 29 20.29 15.53 27.03
N GLN A 30 19.07 15.09 26.81
CA GLN A 30 18.10 14.81 27.88
C GLN A 30 18.02 13.30 28.12
N VAL A 31 18.22 12.88 29.36
CA VAL A 31 18.03 11.48 29.76
C VAL A 31 16.56 11.12 29.63
N THR A 32 16.26 10.14 28.83
CA THR A 32 14.91 9.62 28.55
C THR A 32 14.97 8.10 28.46
N ILE A 33 13.83 7.45 28.29
CA ILE A 33 13.76 6.01 28.01
C ILE A 33 13.98 5.76 26.50
N ASN A 34 14.32 4.54 26.16
CA ASN A 34 14.40 4.13 24.76
C ASN A 34 13.07 4.36 24.02
N GLY A 35 13.15 4.62 22.73
CA GLY A 35 11.97 4.70 21.85
C GLY A 35 11.32 3.34 21.62
N THR A 36 10.28 3.31 20.80
CA THR A 36 9.66 2.08 20.27
C THR A 36 9.52 2.20 18.76
N LYS A 37 9.24 1.09 18.08
CA LYS A 37 9.04 1.06 16.62
C LYS A 37 7.64 0.56 16.27
N VAL A 38 7.03 1.14 15.25
CA VAL A 38 5.81 0.59 14.66
C VAL A 38 6.19 -0.59 13.79
N LYS A 39 5.66 -1.77 14.11
CA LYS A 39 5.88 -3.02 13.34
C LYS A 39 5.03 -3.08 12.09
N SER A 40 3.82 -2.58 12.17
CA SER A 40 2.90 -2.60 11.04
C SER A 40 1.72 -1.66 11.25
N ALA A 41 1.20 -1.18 10.12
CA ALA A 41 -0.08 -0.49 10.04
C ALA A 41 -0.87 -1.14 8.89
N THR A 42 -1.89 -1.94 9.23
CA THR A 42 -2.63 -2.77 8.26
C THR A 42 -4.12 -2.71 8.48
N SER A 43 -4.91 -3.03 7.46
CA SER A 43 -6.37 -3.11 7.59
C SER A 43 -6.88 -4.51 7.25
N LYS A 44 -7.78 -5.01 8.09
CA LYS A 44 -8.61 -6.20 7.81
C LYS A 44 -10.07 -5.83 7.51
N LYS A 45 -10.47 -4.58 7.78
CA LYS A 45 -11.84 -4.09 7.60
C LYS A 45 -11.81 -2.71 6.94
N LYS A 46 -12.82 -2.42 6.11
CA LYS A 46 -13.01 -1.12 5.46
C LYS A 46 -12.96 0.02 6.49
N ARG A 47 -12.29 1.11 6.15
CA ARG A 47 -12.18 2.34 6.96
C ARG A 47 -11.62 2.12 8.37
N THR A 48 -10.79 1.11 8.53
CA THR A 48 -10.06 0.87 9.78
C THR A 48 -8.59 0.62 9.50
N ASN A 49 -7.73 0.92 10.45
CA ASN A 49 -6.34 0.49 10.43
C ASN A 49 -5.94 -0.04 11.81
N THR A 50 -5.25 -1.15 11.83
CA THR A 50 -4.68 -1.73 13.05
C THR A 50 -3.19 -1.45 13.05
N ILE A 51 -2.74 -0.67 14.02
CA ILE A 51 -1.35 -0.32 14.28
C ILE A 51 -0.83 -1.28 15.34
N ILE A 52 0.33 -1.89 15.09
CA ILE A 52 1.03 -2.79 16.00
C ILE A 52 2.44 -2.23 16.20
N TRP A 53 2.93 -2.23 17.43
CA TRP A 53 4.26 -1.73 17.77
C TRP A 53 5.03 -2.69 18.67
N GLU A 54 6.32 -2.42 18.83
CA GLU A 54 7.21 -3.22 19.66
C GLU A 54 7.01 -2.88 21.13
N LYS A 55 7.15 -3.91 21.98
CA LYS A 55 7.18 -3.72 23.43
C LYS A 55 8.48 -3.02 23.82
N ASN A 56 8.35 -2.00 24.65
CA ASN A 56 9.47 -1.37 25.34
C ASN A 56 9.40 -1.78 26.80
N SER A 57 10.44 -2.44 27.30
CA SER A 57 10.50 -2.97 28.69
C SER A 57 10.55 -1.88 29.74
N GLU A 58 11.10 -0.71 29.42
CA GLU A 58 11.24 0.43 30.32
C GLU A 58 9.96 1.27 30.42
N ALA A 59 9.05 1.14 29.44
CA ALA A 59 7.85 1.97 29.35
C ALA A 59 6.77 1.56 30.34
N ASP A 60 6.02 2.54 30.84
CA ASP A 60 4.76 2.33 31.55
C ASP A 60 3.57 2.36 30.58
N GLY A 61 3.76 2.93 29.38
CA GLY A 61 2.73 3.01 28.38
C GLY A 61 3.16 3.67 27.06
N TYR A 62 2.17 3.94 26.22
CA TYR A 62 2.39 4.45 24.87
C TYR A 62 1.42 5.56 24.52
N ILE A 63 1.90 6.53 23.73
CA ILE A 63 1.08 7.59 23.15
C ILE A 63 1.14 7.45 21.64
N ILE A 64 -0.01 7.28 20.99
CA ILE A 64 -0.15 7.10 19.55
C ILE A 64 -0.53 8.45 18.95
N TYR A 65 0.13 8.80 17.87
CA TYR A 65 -0.14 10.00 17.09
C TYR A 65 -0.42 9.63 15.63
N TYR A 66 -1.16 10.48 14.95
CA TYR A 66 -1.39 10.37 13.52
C TYR A 66 -1.36 11.72 12.81
N SER A 67 -1.05 11.68 11.52
CA SER A 67 -1.20 12.81 10.58
C SER A 67 -1.74 12.32 9.25
N LYS A 68 -2.31 13.22 8.45
CA LYS A 68 -2.68 12.97 7.05
C LYS A 68 -1.60 13.44 6.06
N LYS A 69 -0.53 14.05 6.56
CA LYS A 69 0.64 14.50 5.79
C LYS A 69 1.90 13.99 6.46
N ILE A 70 2.92 13.62 5.67
CA ILE A 70 4.18 13.08 6.18
C ILE A 70 4.88 14.09 7.08
N ASP A 71 4.96 15.35 6.66
CA ASP A 71 5.60 16.45 7.35
C ASP A 71 4.57 17.35 8.08
N GLY A 72 3.37 16.83 8.31
CA GLY A 72 2.31 17.56 8.99
C GLY A 72 2.38 17.44 10.50
N SER A 73 1.61 18.28 11.18
CA SER A 73 1.42 18.18 12.63
C SER A 73 0.74 16.86 13.00
N TYR A 74 1.38 16.08 13.85
CA TYR A 74 0.84 14.81 14.34
C TYR A 74 -0.08 15.06 15.52
N LYS A 75 -1.33 14.67 15.38
CA LYS A 75 -2.36 14.78 16.43
C LYS A 75 -2.34 13.56 17.33
N LYS A 76 -2.43 13.76 18.63
CA LYS A 76 -2.57 12.70 19.63
C LYS A 76 -3.87 11.93 19.35
N LEU A 77 -3.76 10.61 19.24
CA LEU A 77 -4.87 9.71 18.92
C LEU A 77 -5.34 8.93 20.16
N LYS A 78 -4.41 8.34 20.89
CA LYS A 78 -4.70 7.54 22.09
C LYS A 78 -3.49 7.47 23.02
N THR A 79 -3.75 7.39 24.31
CA THR A 79 -2.75 7.03 25.33
C THR A 79 -3.15 5.70 25.96
N TYR A 80 -2.18 4.82 26.16
CA TYR A 80 -2.31 3.57 26.92
C TYR A 80 -1.36 3.59 28.12
N ASN A 81 -1.88 3.32 29.30
CA ASN A 81 -1.12 3.24 30.55
C ASN A 81 -0.73 1.77 30.83
N SER A 82 -0.28 1.06 29.82
CA SER A 82 0.17 -0.33 29.95
C SER A 82 1.23 -0.64 28.91
N ARG A 83 2.38 -1.15 29.37
CA ARG A 83 3.48 -1.62 28.52
C ARG A 83 3.12 -2.87 27.68
N ASN A 84 2.06 -3.58 28.06
CA ASN A 84 1.62 -4.79 27.38
C ASN A 84 0.58 -4.52 26.30
N LYS A 85 0.08 -3.28 26.20
CA LYS A 85 -0.84 -2.89 25.12
C LYS A 85 -0.04 -2.50 23.87
N LEU A 86 0.00 -3.40 22.88
CA LEU A 86 0.86 -3.29 21.70
C LEU A 86 0.08 -3.13 20.39
N THR A 87 -1.23 -2.88 20.49
CA THR A 87 -2.09 -2.73 19.31
C THR A 87 -3.20 -1.71 19.54
N TYR A 88 -3.55 -1.00 18.47
CA TYR A 88 -4.68 -0.06 18.42
C TYR A 88 -5.36 -0.13 17.06
N THR A 89 -6.71 -0.09 17.04
CA THR A 89 -7.48 0.00 15.80
C THR A 89 -8.07 1.38 15.64
N HIS A 90 -7.54 2.15 14.70
CA HIS A 90 -8.07 3.44 14.27
C HIS A 90 -9.27 3.20 13.34
N LYS A 91 -10.42 3.73 13.69
CA LYS A 91 -11.70 3.53 12.97
C LYS A 91 -12.12 4.81 12.24
N LYS A 92 -13.14 4.70 11.39
CA LYS A 92 -13.75 5.82 10.63
C LYS A 92 -12.77 6.54 9.70
N LEU A 93 -11.78 5.84 9.17
CA LEU A 93 -10.81 6.38 8.23
C LEU A 93 -11.47 6.74 6.90
N THR A 94 -10.93 7.75 6.23
CA THR A 94 -11.35 8.13 4.88
C THR A 94 -10.61 7.27 3.87
N ASN A 95 -11.35 6.60 2.99
CA ASN A 95 -10.78 5.79 1.94
C ASN A 95 -9.92 6.66 0.99
N GLY A 96 -8.77 6.13 0.56
CA GLY A 96 -7.83 6.84 -0.33
C GLY A 96 -7.00 7.93 0.33
N VAL A 97 -7.18 8.19 1.64
CA VAL A 97 -6.38 9.15 2.39
C VAL A 97 -5.25 8.43 3.10
N ALA A 98 -4.02 8.92 2.91
CA ALA A 98 -2.86 8.42 3.65
C ALA A 98 -2.94 8.87 5.12
N TYR A 99 -2.63 7.95 6.01
CA TYR A 99 -2.47 8.20 7.43
C TYR A 99 -1.07 7.77 7.84
N TYR A 100 -0.39 8.64 8.56
CA TYR A 100 0.96 8.43 9.07
C TYR A 100 0.87 8.31 10.58
N TYR A 101 1.50 7.29 11.15
CA TYR A 101 1.45 7.01 12.58
C TYR A 101 2.83 7.06 13.19
N LYS A 102 2.91 7.64 14.37
CA LYS A 102 4.09 7.66 15.22
C LYS A 102 3.70 7.30 16.63
N ILE A 103 4.63 6.75 17.39
CA ILE A 103 4.40 6.32 18.77
C ILE A 103 5.54 6.82 19.65
N HIS A 104 5.18 7.39 20.81
CA HIS A 104 6.07 7.55 21.93
C HIS A 104 5.84 6.42 22.94
N ALA A 105 6.89 5.75 23.37
CA ALA A 105 6.90 5.06 24.64
C ALA A 105 7.10 6.11 25.74
N TYR A 106 6.52 5.94 26.92
CA TYR A 106 6.74 6.84 28.04
C TYR A 106 6.87 6.09 29.36
N LYS A 107 7.58 6.71 30.30
CA LYS A 107 7.69 6.32 31.70
C LYS A 107 7.21 7.43 32.61
N ASN A 108 6.44 7.11 33.63
CA ASN A 108 6.06 8.08 34.64
C ASN A 108 7.21 8.26 35.64
N TYR A 109 7.61 9.49 35.89
CA TYR A 109 8.65 9.82 36.83
C TYR A 109 8.35 11.14 37.53
N LYS A 110 8.21 11.14 38.84
CA LYS A 110 7.90 12.33 39.64
C LYS A 110 6.75 13.18 39.09
N GLY A 111 5.60 12.52 38.78
CA GLY A 111 4.40 13.19 38.28
C GLY A 111 4.45 13.62 36.80
N LYS A 112 5.58 13.41 36.10
CA LYS A 112 5.76 13.78 34.68
C LYS A 112 5.97 12.53 33.82
N LYS A 113 5.57 12.62 32.53
CA LYS A 113 5.86 11.59 31.54
C LYS A 113 7.21 11.88 30.88
N LEU A 114 8.18 11.00 31.10
CA LEU A 114 9.42 10.97 30.31
C LEU A 114 9.11 10.24 29.00
N LEU A 115 9.26 10.96 27.89
CA LEU A 115 9.00 10.42 26.56
C LEU A 115 10.28 9.82 25.98
N GLY A 116 10.22 8.60 25.49
CA GLY A 116 11.25 8.05 24.63
C GLY A 116 11.29 8.77 23.29
N GLU A 117 12.28 8.45 22.47
CA GLU A 117 12.32 8.97 21.10
C GLU A 117 11.04 8.61 20.36
N MET A 118 10.52 9.56 19.57
CA MET A 118 9.35 9.30 18.74
C MET A 118 9.71 8.33 17.63
N SER A 119 8.92 7.25 17.46
CA SER A 119 9.16 6.28 16.41
C SER A 119 9.23 6.96 15.03
N PRO A 120 9.97 6.39 14.06
CA PRO A 120 9.74 6.68 12.67
C PRO A 120 8.25 6.53 12.33
N PHE A 121 7.78 7.23 11.33
CA PHE A 121 6.39 7.07 10.91
C PHE A 121 6.19 5.74 10.17
N GLU A 122 5.02 5.13 10.35
CA GLU A 122 4.52 4.06 9.49
C GLU A 122 3.36 4.60 8.68
N LYS A 123 3.46 4.49 7.36
CA LYS A 123 2.43 4.95 6.43
C LYS A 123 1.39 3.86 6.26
N TYR A 124 0.15 4.23 6.50
CA TYR A 124 -1.00 3.46 6.06
C TYR A 124 -1.85 4.32 5.12
N CYS A 125 -2.24 3.77 4.01
CA CYS A 125 -3.31 4.32 3.21
C CYS A 125 -4.31 3.22 2.95
N ASP A 126 -5.58 3.47 3.24
CA ASP A 126 -6.66 2.59 2.82
C ASP A 126 -6.89 2.79 1.32
N TYR A 127 -5.98 2.21 0.53
CA TYR A 127 -6.08 2.16 -0.92
C TYR A 127 -7.01 1.05 -1.39
N PHE A 128 -7.75 0.42 -0.47
CA PHE A 128 -8.69 -0.60 -0.86
C PHE A 128 -9.76 0.04 -1.75
N THR A 129 -9.71 -0.30 -3.01
CA THR A 129 -10.78 -0.06 -3.95
C THR A 129 -11.86 -1.08 -3.65
N TYR A 130 -13.10 -0.65 -3.63
CA TYR A 130 -14.21 -1.53 -3.31
C TYR A 130 -15.27 -1.45 -4.41
N LYS A 131 -16.00 -2.54 -4.62
CA LYS A 131 -17.08 -2.64 -5.61
C LYS A 131 -18.06 -1.44 -5.58
N ASN A 132 -18.36 -0.94 -4.38
CA ASN A 132 -19.34 0.14 -4.16
C ASN A 132 -18.67 1.51 -3.90
N GLU A 133 -17.42 1.70 -4.32
CA GLU A 133 -16.76 2.99 -4.22
C GLU A 133 -17.33 3.95 -5.29
N SER A 134 -17.68 5.18 -4.88
CA SER A 134 -18.20 6.17 -5.81
C SER A 134 -17.17 6.56 -6.89
N TYR A 135 -17.64 6.89 -8.07
CA TYR A 135 -16.81 7.38 -9.18
C TYR A 135 -15.92 8.56 -8.74
N GLU A 136 -16.47 9.54 -8.03
CA GLU A 136 -15.70 10.68 -7.51
C GLU A 136 -14.55 10.24 -6.58
N SER A 137 -14.78 9.26 -5.71
CA SER A 137 -13.76 8.73 -4.82
C SER A 137 -12.63 8.05 -5.59
N ARG A 138 -12.97 7.27 -6.63
CA ARG A 138 -12.00 6.65 -7.55
C ARG A 138 -11.17 7.72 -8.28
N CYS A 139 -11.83 8.75 -8.83
CA CYS A 139 -11.14 9.85 -9.51
C CYS A 139 -10.22 10.63 -8.58
N LYS A 140 -10.64 10.96 -7.37
CA LYS A 140 -9.78 11.60 -6.36
C LYS A 140 -8.53 10.79 -6.03
N ARG A 141 -8.66 9.46 -5.94
CA ARG A 141 -7.56 8.56 -5.67
C ARG A 141 -6.53 8.53 -6.80
N ILE A 142 -7.00 8.46 -8.05
CA ILE A 142 -6.16 8.28 -9.23
C ILE A 142 -5.60 9.61 -9.73
N PHE A 143 -6.46 10.63 -9.83
CA PHE A 143 -6.14 11.90 -10.51
C PHE A 143 -5.97 13.07 -9.52
N GLY A 144 -6.30 12.90 -8.24
CA GLY A 144 -6.39 14.00 -7.27
C GLY A 144 -7.52 15.00 -7.57
N LYS A 145 -8.46 14.66 -8.47
CA LYS A 145 -9.59 15.45 -8.93
C LYS A 145 -10.89 14.67 -8.77
N LYS A 146 -12.04 15.35 -8.85
CA LYS A 146 -13.37 14.71 -8.77
C LYS A 146 -13.81 14.03 -10.08
N TYR A 147 -13.06 14.19 -11.15
CA TYR A 147 -13.37 13.72 -12.49
C TYR A 147 -12.21 12.95 -13.12
N TYR A 148 -12.53 12.12 -14.11
CA TYR A 148 -11.57 11.34 -14.90
C TYR A 148 -10.67 12.27 -15.72
N LYS A 149 -9.39 11.92 -15.83
CA LYS A 149 -8.41 12.67 -16.59
C LYS A 149 -7.48 11.74 -17.36
N LYS A 150 -7.36 11.95 -18.66
CA LYS A 150 -6.35 11.29 -19.49
C LYS A 150 -4.97 11.92 -19.29
N TYR A 151 -3.92 11.13 -19.47
CA TYR A 151 -2.56 11.66 -19.52
C TYR A 151 -2.26 12.20 -20.92
N LYS A 152 -1.53 13.32 -20.99
CA LYS A 152 -1.23 14.01 -22.25
C LYS A 152 -0.22 13.25 -23.13
N ASN A 153 0.68 12.48 -22.53
CA ASN A 153 1.73 11.72 -23.21
C ASN A 153 2.31 10.62 -22.32
N ALA A 154 3.14 9.76 -22.91
CA ALA A 154 3.80 8.65 -22.21
C ALA A 154 4.66 9.11 -21.01
N LYS A 155 5.37 10.24 -21.12
CA LYS A 155 6.19 10.82 -20.05
C LYS A 155 5.35 11.21 -18.83
N GLN A 156 4.15 11.75 -19.05
CA GLN A 156 3.21 12.03 -17.96
C GLN A 156 2.66 10.74 -17.35
N ALA A 157 2.23 9.79 -18.20
CA ALA A 157 1.70 8.50 -17.75
C ALA A 157 2.70 7.73 -16.87
N SER A 158 3.97 7.67 -17.27
CA SER A 158 5.04 6.99 -16.55
C SER A 158 5.24 7.51 -15.12
N LYS A 159 4.97 8.80 -14.87
CA LYS A 159 5.04 9.40 -13.52
C LYS A 159 3.97 8.86 -12.57
N HIS A 160 2.88 8.32 -13.09
CA HIS A 160 1.72 7.85 -12.32
C HIS A 160 1.62 6.34 -12.18
N VAL A 161 2.53 5.58 -12.80
CA VAL A 161 2.58 4.12 -12.69
C VAL A 161 3.77 3.67 -11.85
N THR A 162 3.69 2.45 -11.36
CA THR A 162 4.75 1.77 -10.60
C THR A 162 4.66 0.27 -10.79
N THR A 163 5.78 -0.43 -10.72
CA THR A 163 5.81 -1.89 -10.82
C THR A 163 5.53 -2.53 -9.46
N VAL A 164 4.65 -3.52 -9.45
CA VAL A 164 4.34 -4.35 -8.29
C VAL A 164 4.61 -5.81 -8.61
N ALA A 165 5.24 -6.51 -7.67
CA ALA A 165 5.41 -7.96 -7.76
C ALA A 165 4.20 -8.67 -7.13
N VAL A 166 3.60 -9.59 -7.88
CA VAL A 166 2.46 -10.40 -7.43
C VAL A 166 2.75 -11.88 -7.62
N LYS A 167 2.19 -12.72 -6.75
CA LYS A 167 2.27 -14.18 -6.84
C LYS A 167 0.92 -14.73 -7.26
N VAL A 168 0.94 -15.70 -8.15
CA VAL A 168 -0.24 -16.42 -8.62
C VAL A 168 0.05 -17.92 -8.68
N TRP A 169 -0.96 -18.71 -8.93
CA TRP A 169 -0.81 -20.11 -9.31
C TRP A 169 -0.82 -20.23 -10.82
N ASP A 170 0.01 -21.11 -11.34
CA ASP A 170 -0.02 -21.54 -12.73
C ASP A 170 -0.02 -23.06 -12.78
N LYS A 171 -0.12 -23.64 -13.99
CA LYS A 171 -0.23 -25.09 -14.20
C LYS A 171 0.63 -25.54 -15.37
N GLN A 172 1.45 -26.58 -15.14
CA GLN A 172 2.24 -27.23 -16.18
C GLN A 172 2.21 -28.74 -15.95
N GLY A 173 2.04 -29.51 -17.01
CA GLY A 173 2.02 -30.98 -16.92
C GLY A 173 0.98 -31.55 -15.94
N GLY A 174 -0.18 -30.88 -15.78
CA GLY A 174 -1.19 -31.29 -14.80
C GLY A 174 -0.95 -30.74 -13.38
N ARG A 175 0.25 -30.33 -13.00
CA ARG A 175 0.62 -29.87 -11.65
C ARG A 175 0.53 -28.35 -11.53
N LYS A 176 0.05 -27.86 -10.38
CA LYS A 176 0.05 -26.42 -10.06
C LYS A 176 1.38 -26.01 -9.47
N PHE A 177 1.90 -24.88 -9.90
CA PHE A 177 3.12 -24.28 -9.37
C PHE A 177 2.95 -22.78 -9.09
N LYS A 178 3.87 -22.19 -8.36
CA LYS A 178 3.87 -20.78 -8.00
C LYS A 178 4.54 -19.97 -9.10
N ARG A 179 3.86 -18.94 -9.61
CA ARG A 179 4.41 -18.00 -10.59
C ARG A 179 4.44 -16.58 -10.00
N LYS A 180 5.41 -15.79 -10.41
CA LYS A 180 5.54 -14.39 -10.04
C LYS A 180 5.43 -13.52 -11.29
N PHE A 181 4.60 -12.47 -11.21
CA PHE A 181 4.51 -11.43 -12.23
C PHE A 181 4.97 -10.09 -11.67
N TYR A 182 5.54 -9.27 -12.55
CA TYR A 182 5.85 -7.88 -12.30
C TYR A 182 4.90 -7.04 -13.15
N LEU A 183 3.93 -6.40 -12.51
CA LEU A 183 2.88 -5.63 -13.18
C LEU A 183 3.12 -4.16 -13.00
N THR A 184 3.12 -3.41 -14.09
CA THR A 184 3.11 -1.95 -14.04
C THR A 184 1.66 -1.48 -13.89
N VAL A 185 1.34 -0.86 -12.76
CA VAL A 185 0.00 -0.44 -12.37
C VAL A 185 -0.03 1.01 -11.93
N ASN A 186 -1.19 1.64 -11.92
CA ASN A 186 -1.33 2.99 -11.38
C ASN A 186 -0.92 3.06 -9.89
N LYS A 187 -0.18 4.09 -9.52
CA LYS A 187 0.28 4.31 -8.13
C LYS A 187 -0.89 4.37 -7.14
N GLY A 188 -2.04 4.92 -7.57
CA GLY A 188 -3.24 5.05 -6.73
C GLY A 188 -3.91 3.73 -6.37
N ILE A 189 -3.69 2.65 -7.14
CA ILE A 189 -4.23 1.32 -6.86
C ILE A 189 -3.16 0.29 -6.48
N ALA A 190 -1.89 0.61 -6.58
CA ALA A 190 -0.79 -0.35 -6.38
C ALA A 190 -0.87 -1.14 -5.05
N PRO A 191 -1.15 -0.53 -3.88
CA PRO A 191 -1.34 -1.27 -2.65
C PRO A 191 -2.55 -2.22 -2.69
N SER A 192 -3.68 -1.78 -3.28
CA SER A 192 -4.88 -2.62 -3.47
C SER A 192 -4.58 -3.82 -4.34
N VAL A 193 -3.85 -3.64 -5.43
CA VAL A 193 -3.43 -4.71 -6.34
C VAL A 193 -2.58 -5.75 -5.62
N LYS A 194 -1.62 -5.32 -4.79
CA LYS A 194 -0.82 -6.25 -3.98
C LYS A 194 -1.68 -7.11 -3.05
N GLU A 195 -2.62 -6.52 -2.33
CA GLU A 195 -3.51 -7.25 -1.42
C GLU A 195 -4.53 -8.12 -2.19
N MET A 196 -5.04 -7.65 -3.30
CA MET A 196 -5.93 -8.40 -4.19
C MET A 196 -5.27 -9.68 -4.69
N PHE A 197 -4.07 -9.61 -5.25
CA PHE A 197 -3.34 -10.78 -5.72
C PHE A 197 -2.85 -11.68 -4.58
N LYS A 198 -2.60 -11.13 -3.41
CA LYS A 198 -2.34 -11.94 -2.21
C LYS A 198 -3.57 -12.74 -1.77
N GLU A 199 -4.79 -12.17 -1.89
CA GLU A 199 -6.04 -12.88 -1.64
C GLU A 199 -6.30 -13.95 -2.73
N ILE A 200 -6.08 -13.61 -4.01
CA ILE A 200 -6.16 -14.57 -5.14
C ILE A 200 -5.20 -15.75 -4.91
N TYR A 201 -3.95 -15.48 -4.58
CA TYR A 201 -2.94 -16.51 -4.31
C TYR A 201 -3.32 -17.43 -3.14
N LYS A 202 -3.93 -16.88 -2.07
CA LYS A 202 -4.38 -17.64 -0.88
C LYS A 202 -5.71 -18.35 -1.10
N SER A 203 -6.42 -18.07 -2.18
CA SER A 203 -7.69 -18.70 -2.50
C SER A 203 -7.53 -20.22 -2.67
N LYS A 204 -8.45 -20.99 -2.09
CA LYS A 204 -8.49 -22.46 -2.23
C LYS A 204 -8.69 -22.90 -3.69
N GLU A 205 -9.29 -22.06 -4.54
CA GLU A 205 -9.50 -22.32 -5.96
C GLU A 205 -8.17 -22.46 -6.71
N ARG A 206 -7.15 -21.66 -6.32
CA ARG A 206 -5.84 -21.64 -6.99
C ARG A 206 -5.98 -21.54 -8.51
N PHE A 207 -6.81 -20.59 -8.98
CA PHE A 207 -7.04 -20.40 -10.42
C PHE A 207 -5.71 -20.19 -11.15
N PRO A 208 -5.41 -20.91 -12.24
CA PRO A 208 -4.14 -20.81 -12.93
C PRO A 208 -4.08 -19.55 -13.81
N ILE A 209 -2.99 -18.82 -13.72
CA ILE A 209 -2.72 -17.62 -14.50
C ILE A 209 -1.33 -17.78 -15.13
N HIS A 210 -1.27 -17.94 -16.45
CA HIS A 210 -0.01 -18.07 -17.17
C HIS A 210 0.40 -16.78 -17.88
N GLU A 211 -0.58 -15.89 -18.13
CA GLU A 211 -0.38 -14.60 -18.77
C GLU A 211 -1.18 -13.50 -18.06
N MET A 212 -0.58 -12.33 -17.93
CA MET A 212 -1.25 -11.19 -17.36
C MET A 212 -0.59 -9.87 -17.78
N GLY A 213 -1.41 -8.93 -18.27
CA GLY A 213 -1.02 -7.57 -18.64
C GLY A 213 -1.78 -6.51 -17.84
N CYS A 214 -1.19 -5.30 -17.70
CA CYS A 214 -1.90 -4.16 -17.12
C CYS A 214 -1.60 -2.87 -17.89
N TYR A 215 -0.51 -2.16 -17.58
CA TYR A 215 -0.17 -0.90 -18.24
C TYR A 215 0.34 -1.12 -19.66
N ASN A 216 -0.30 -0.43 -20.62
CA ASN A 216 0.12 -0.38 -22.03
C ASN A 216 -0.27 0.98 -22.60
N TRP A 217 0.73 1.84 -22.87
CA TRP A 217 0.50 3.15 -23.45
C TRP A 217 0.13 3.03 -24.94
N ARG A 218 -1.05 3.53 -25.32
CA ARG A 218 -1.63 3.45 -26.67
C ARG A 218 -1.89 4.83 -27.28
N GLY A 219 -1.20 5.88 -26.79
CA GLY A 219 -1.42 7.26 -27.20
C GLY A 219 -2.43 8.04 -26.35
N ASN A 220 -2.47 9.36 -26.56
CA ASN A 220 -3.31 10.28 -25.78
C ASN A 220 -4.80 10.27 -26.19
N SER A 221 -5.11 9.83 -27.39
CA SER A 221 -6.48 9.66 -27.88
C SER A 221 -7.18 8.42 -27.31
N SER A 222 -6.40 7.42 -26.85
CA SER A 222 -6.95 6.17 -26.33
C SER A 222 -7.83 6.39 -25.10
N THR A 223 -8.97 5.71 -25.06
CA THR A 223 -9.87 5.64 -23.90
C THR A 223 -9.55 4.46 -23.00
N SER A 224 -8.67 3.56 -23.44
CA SER A 224 -8.33 2.33 -22.71
C SER A 224 -7.69 2.60 -21.37
N GLU A 225 -8.20 1.99 -20.33
CA GLU A 225 -7.66 2.07 -18.96
C GLU A 225 -6.28 1.43 -18.84
N HIS A 226 -5.84 0.60 -19.77
CA HIS A 226 -4.46 0.13 -19.87
C HIS A 226 -3.47 1.30 -19.98
N CYS A 227 -3.81 2.37 -20.68
CA CYS A 227 -2.99 3.59 -20.75
C CYS A 227 -2.76 4.26 -19.40
N LEU A 228 -3.59 3.94 -18.42
CA LEU A 228 -3.53 4.49 -17.06
C LEU A 228 -2.99 3.49 -16.03
N GLY A 229 -2.75 2.24 -16.43
CA GLY A 229 -2.43 1.14 -15.52
C GLY A 229 -3.58 0.79 -14.58
N LEU A 230 -4.81 0.86 -15.06
CA LEU A 230 -6.06 0.65 -14.30
C LEU A 230 -6.90 -0.53 -14.82
N ALA A 231 -6.40 -1.29 -15.79
CA ALA A 231 -7.06 -2.49 -16.29
C ALA A 231 -6.09 -3.68 -16.30
N PHE A 232 -6.64 -4.89 -16.20
CA PHE A 232 -5.91 -6.15 -16.31
C PHE A 232 -6.51 -7.01 -17.43
N ASP A 233 -5.65 -7.59 -18.24
CA ASP A 233 -5.99 -8.71 -19.10
C ASP A 233 -5.36 -9.97 -18.51
N ILE A 234 -6.13 -11.04 -18.38
CA ILE A 234 -5.71 -12.30 -17.75
C ILE A 234 -5.97 -13.45 -18.70
N ASN A 235 -4.92 -14.25 -19.04
CA ASN A 235 -4.96 -15.40 -19.92
C ASN A 235 -5.69 -15.06 -21.24
N SER A 236 -5.18 -14.06 -21.96
CA SER A 236 -5.88 -13.41 -23.08
C SER A 236 -6.28 -14.39 -24.17
N ASN A 237 -5.44 -15.36 -24.47
CA ASN A 237 -5.72 -16.35 -25.49
C ASN A 237 -6.95 -17.22 -25.19
N GLU A 238 -7.15 -17.62 -23.94
CA GLU A 238 -8.24 -18.46 -23.46
C GLU A 238 -9.47 -17.69 -22.97
N ASN A 239 -9.42 -16.36 -23.06
CA ASN A 239 -10.49 -15.46 -22.63
C ASN A 239 -10.69 -14.36 -23.65
N TYR A 240 -11.03 -14.74 -24.87
CA TYR A 240 -11.12 -13.86 -26.01
C TYR A 240 -12.01 -12.63 -25.82
N MET A 241 -11.81 -11.63 -26.65
CA MET A 241 -12.72 -10.51 -26.85
C MET A 241 -13.50 -10.73 -28.16
N ILE A 242 -14.83 -10.63 -28.11
CA ILE A 242 -15.72 -10.79 -29.26
C ILE A 242 -16.70 -9.62 -29.37
N ASP A 243 -17.13 -9.33 -30.61
CA ASP A 243 -18.25 -8.49 -30.91
C ASP A 243 -19.20 -9.24 -31.85
N GLY A 244 -20.37 -9.61 -31.34
CA GLY A 244 -21.25 -10.58 -32.00
C GLY A 244 -20.52 -11.92 -32.21
N LYS A 245 -20.32 -12.32 -33.48
CA LYS A 245 -19.57 -13.52 -33.85
C LYS A 245 -18.09 -13.28 -34.16
N LYS A 246 -17.65 -12.02 -34.27
CA LYS A 246 -16.28 -11.66 -34.64
C LYS A 246 -15.35 -11.68 -33.45
N VAL A 247 -14.30 -12.52 -33.52
CA VAL A 247 -13.20 -12.51 -32.55
C VAL A 247 -12.31 -11.30 -32.83
N LEU A 248 -12.11 -10.46 -31.82
CA LEU A 248 -11.28 -9.24 -31.89
C LEU A 248 -9.88 -9.45 -31.27
N ALA A 249 -9.79 -10.30 -30.24
CA ALA A 249 -8.53 -10.65 -29.59
C ALA A 249 -8.66 -11.99 -28.85
N GLY A 250 -7.54 -12.70 -28.67
CA GLY A 250 -7.54 -14.04 -28.10
C GLY A 250 -8.09 -15.09 -29.07
N SER A 251 -8.30 -16.32 -28.63
CA SER A 251 -8.71 -17.42 -29.49
C SER A 251 -10.07 -18.02 -29.14
N PHE A 252 -10.35 -18.18 -27.84
CA PHE A 252 -11.60 -18.80 -27.39
C PHE A 252 -11.95 -18.48 -25.96
N TRP A 253 -13.18 -18.84 -25.54
CA TRP A 253 -13.62 -18.89 -24.17
C TRP A 253 -14.42 -20.17 -23.90
N LYS A 254 -13.80 -21.16 -23.20
CA LYS A 254 -14.36 -22.50 -22.95
C LYS A 254 -14.14 -22.91 -21.47
N PRO A 255 -14.75 -22.23 -20.47
CA PRO A 255 -14.43 -22.43 -19.05
C PRO A 255 -14.74 -23.84 -18.51
N LYS A 256 -15.63 -24.62 -19.17
CA LYS A 256 -15.89 -26.01 -18.79
C LYS A 256 -14.82 -26.97 -19.32
N LYS A 257 -14.11 -26.61 -20.40
CA LYS A 257 -13.14 -27.48 -21.08
C LYS A 257 -11.69 -27.04 -20.89
N ASN A 258 -11.45 -25.76 -20.69
CA ASN A 258 -10.12 -25.19 -20.54
C ASN A 258 -9.96 -24.52 -19.15
N LYS A 259 -8.90 -24.87 -18.44
CA LYS A 259 -8.66 -24.41 -17.04
C LYS A 259 -8.19 -22.96 -16.94
N TYR A 260 -7.72 -22.37 -18.01
CA TYR A 260 -7.30 -20.96 -18.10
C TYR A 260 -8.43 -20.04 -18.55
N SER A 261 -9.51 -20.60 -19.13
CA SER A 261 -10.72 -19.83 -19.42
C SER A 261 -11.44 -19.47 -18.11
N ILE A 262 -11.63 -18.19 -17.86
CA ILE A 262 -12.19 -17.66 -16.59
C ILE A 262 -13.72 -17.83 -16.62
N PRO A 263 -14.31 -18.64 -15.73
CA PRO A 263 -15.77 -18.74 -15.61
C PRO A 263 -16.43 -17.38 -15.30
N LEU A 264 -17.71 -17.23 -15.65
CA LEU A 264 -18.47 -16.01 -15.32
C LEU A 264 -18.53 -15.78 -13.80
N LYS A 265 -18.65 -16.86 -13.03
CA LYS A 265 -18.71 -16.81 -11.56
C LYS A 265 -17.65 -17.75 -11.00
N CYS A 266 -16.55 -17.19 -10.49
CA CYS A 266 -15.50 -17.95 -9.82
C CYS A 266 -14.87 -17.08 -8.70
N LYS A 267 -14.01 -17.65 -7.90
CA LYS A 267 -13.40 -16.90 -6.78
C LYS A 267 -12.47 -15.79 -7.25
N LEU A 268 -11.74 -16.02 -8.35
CA LEU A 268 -10.92 -15.00 -9.00
C LEU A 268 -11.77 -13.76 -9.35
N VAL A 269 -12.87 -13.93 -10.09
CA VAL A 269 -13.77 -12.82 -10.47
C VAL A 269 -14.33 -12.10 -9.24
N LYS A 270 -14.82 -12.86 -8.23
CA LYS A 270 -15.35 -12.28 -6.99
C LYS A 270 -14.31 -11.45 -6.24
N ILE A 271 -13.03 -11.85 -6.26
CA ILE A 271 -11.97 -11.09 -5.61
C ILE A 271 -11.67 -9.81 -6.41
N LEU A 272 -11.53 -9.90 -7.75
CA LEU A 272 -11.31 -8.72 -8.60
C LEU A 272 -12.44 -7.70 -8.42
N GLU A 273 -13.70 -8.13 -8.49
CA GLU A 273 -14.87 -7.28 -8.23
C GLU A 273 -14.88 -6.67 -6.83
N LYS A 274 -14.52 -7.44 -5.80
CA LYS A 274 -14.42 -6.95 -4.42
C LYS A 274 -13.49 -5.74 -4.32
N TYR A 275 -12.41 -5.73 -5.10
CA TYR A 275 -11.46 -4.62 -5.16
C TYR A 275 -11.85 -3.55 -6.19
N GLY A 276 -13.04 -3.63 -6.77
CA GLY A 276 -13.64 -2.61 -7.62
C GLY A 276 -13.32 -2.72 -9.10
N PHE A 277 -12.78 -3.84 -9.55
CA PHE A 277 -12.55 -4.12 -10.96
C PHE A 277 -13.77 -4.79 -11.58
N GLU A 278 -14.27 -4.24 -12.65
CA GLU A 278 -15.39 -4.79 -13.39
C GLU A 278 -14.90 -5.57 -14.60
N ARG A 279 -15.52 -6.73 -14.88
CA ARG A 279 -15.17 -7.52 -16.04
C ARG A 279 -15.77 -6.93 -17.32
N GLY A 280 -15.05 -6.94 -18.41
CA GLY A 280 -15.42 -6.38 -19.71
C GLY A 280 -16.62 -7.05 -20.41
N LEU A 281 -17.74 -7.25 -19.70
CA LEU A 281 -18.93 -7.95 -20.20
C LEU A 281 -20.14 -7.02 -20.33
N TRP A 282 -19.90 -5.75 -20.61
CA TRP A 282 -20.96 -4.76 -20.87
C TRP A 282 -21.18 -4.55 -22.38
N GLY A 283 -22.42 -4.23 -22.74
CA GLY A 283 -22.82 -3.99 -24.14
C GLY A 283 -22.81 -5.25 -25.01
N SER A 284 -22.74 -5.09 -26.32
CA SER A 284 -22.63 -6.16 -27.32
C SER A 284 -21.26 -6.79 -27.36
N ARG A 285 -20.22 -6.01 -27.11
CA ARG A 285 -18.83 -6.43 -27.04
C ARG A 285 -18.54 -7.15 -25.74
N ARG A 286 -18.01 -8.36 -25.82
CA ARG A 286 -17.67 -9.21 -24.67
C ARG A 286 -16.16 -9.40 -24.60
N ASP A 287 -15.54 -8.87 -23.56
CA ASP A 287 -14.10 -9.00 -23.32
C ASP A 287 -13.87 -9.85 -22.06
N TYR A 288 -13.66 -11.14 -22.26
CA TYR A 288 -13.59 -12.10 -21.17
C TYR A 288 -12.28 -12.07 -20.41
N MET A 289 -11.20 -11.50 -20.98
CA MET A 289 -9.89 -11.34 -20.33
C MET A 289 -9.84 -10.09 -19.45
N HIS A 290 -10.65 -9.08 -19.79
CA HIS A 290 -10.52 -7.71 -19.32
C HIS A 290 -11.22 -7.43 -18.00
N PHE A 291 -10.49 -6.78 -17.08
CA PHE A 291 -10.99 -6.28 -15.81
C PHE A 291 -10.55 -4.84 -15.62
N SER A 292 -11.47 -3.91 -15.56
CA SER A 292 -11.19 -2.48 -15.52
C SER A 292 -11.71 -1.79 -14.25
N TYR A 293 -11.01 -0.73 -13.85
CA TYR A 293 -11.28 -0.02 -12.60
C TYR A 293 -12.42 0.99 -12.70
N PHE A 294 -12.62 1.59 -13.88
CA PHE A 294 -13.72 2.51 -14.17
C PHE A 294 -14.81 1.89 -15.04
N GLY A 295 -14.64 0.71 -15.56
CA GLY A 295 -15.62 0.03 -16.40
C GLY A 295 -15.58 0.49 -17.85
N THR A 296 -14.38 0.71 -18.43
CA THR A 296 -14.22 1.10 -19.85
C THR A 296 -13.21 0.23 -20.58
#